data_0dc9d26f54d8187b73b0dc3f6d43059b
#
_entry.id   0dc9d26f54d8187b73b0dc3f6d43059b
#
_cell.length_a   1.000
_cell.length_b   1.000
_cell.length_c   1.000
_cell.angle_alpha   90.00
_cell.angle_beta   90.00
_cell.angle_gamma   90.00
#
_symmetry.space_group_name_H-M   'P 1'
#
loop_
_entity.id
_entity.type
_entity.pdbx_description
1 polymer ?
#
loop_
_entity_poly.entity_id
_entity_poly.type
_entity_poly.pdbx_seq_one_letter_code
_entity_poly.pdbx_strand_id
1 'polypeptide(L)' 'MFYLDSLEVYRFIVVYTTKHLYPPSIQEIAKEFRTSKSIAFERCKDLDLHGYVNITKGISRGITLIGYELVNTTNGRAKK' A
#
# COMPACT_ATOMS: atom_id res chain seq x y z
N MET A 1 -11.83 13.30 17.66
CA MET A 1 -11.60 13.23 16.22
C MET A 1 -10.65 12.10 15.88
N PHE A 2 -10.98 11.34 14.86
CA PHE A 2 -10.16 10.21 14.46
C PHE A 2 -9.06 10.65 13.50
N TYR A 3 -7.85 10.26 13.79
CA TYR A 3 -6.73 10.53 12.90
C TYR A 3 -6.16 9.20 12.38
N LEU A 4 -6.12 9.06 11.08
CA LEU A 4 -5.58 7.85 10.47
C LEU A 4 -4.09 8.04 10.22
N ASP A 5 -3.29 7.19 10.85
CA ASP A 5 -1.85 7.23 10.72
C ASP A 5 -1.43 6.52 9.42
N SER A 6 -0.55 7.15 8.68
CA SER A 6 -0.04 6.57 7.43
C SER A 6 0.62 5.22 7.66
N LEU A 7 1.28 5.03 8.79
CA LEU A 7 1.92 3.75 9.08
C LEU A 7 0.91 2.63 9.29
N GLU A 8 -0.27 2.95 9.81
CA GLU A 8 -1.31 1.94 9.92
C GLU A 8 -1.82 1.53 8.55
N VAL A 9 -1.93 2.51 7.65
CA VAL A 9 -2.30 2.21 6.28
C VAL A 9 -1.23 1.34 5.62
N TYR A 10 0.03 1.66 5.85
CA TYR A 10 1.12 0.86 5.31
C TYR A 10 1.05 -0.59 5.79
N ARG A 11 0.82 -0.78 7.08
CA ARG A 11 0.67 -2.12 7.62
C ARG A 11 -0.45 -2.88 6.96
N PHE A 12 -1.58 -2.22 6.77
CA PHE A 12 -2.71 -2.86 6.12
C PHE A 12 -2.34 -3.27 4.69
N ILE A 13 -1.63 -2.39 3.97
CA ILE A 13 -1.22 -2.70 2.60
C ILE A 13 -0.29 -3.91 2.58
N VAL A 14 0.63 -3.99 3.52
CA VAL A 14 1.56 -5.12 3.59
C VAL A 14 0.81 -6.43 3.85
N VAL A 15 -0.06 -6.43 4.84
CA VAL A 15 -0.81 -7.63 5.19
C VAL A 15 -1.72 -8.05 4.05
N TYR A 16 -2.41 -7.08 3.44
CA TYR A 16 -3.32 -7.36 2.35
C TYR A 16 -2.54 -7.94 1.16
N THR A 17 -1.44 -7.30 0.80
CA THR A 17 -0.64 -7.74 -0.34
C THR A 17 -0.09 -9.15 -0.11
N THR A 18 0.36 -9.42 1.10
CA THR A 18 0.89 -10.73 1.43
C THR A 18 -0.19 -11.81 1.32
N LYS A 19 -1.39 -11.47 1.78
CA LYS A 19 -2.48 -12.43 1.80
C LYS A 19 -3.06 -12.69 0.42
N HIS A 20 -3.24 -11.62 -0.36
CA HIS A 20 -3.96 -11.72 -1.63
C HIS A 20 -3.06 -11.74 -2.84
N LEU A 21 -1.78 -11.43 -2.69
CA LEU A 21 -0.79 -11.35 -3.77
C LEU A 21 -1.10 -10.24 -4.77
N TYR A 22 -1.86 -9.25 -4.34
CA TYR A 22 -2.07 -8.00 -5.07
C TYR A 22 -2.44 -6.92 -4.05
N PRO A 23 -2.21 -5.64 -4.36
CA PRO A 23 -2.44 -4.59 -3.38
C PRO A 23 -3.92 -4.24 -3.24
N PRO A 24 -4.30 -3.62 -2.12
CA PRO A 24 -5.66 -3.14 -1.96
C PRO A 24 -5.91 -1.90 -2.82
N SER A 25 -7.17 -1.66 -3.15
CA SER A 25 -7.56 -0.42 -3.81
C SER A 25 -7.73 0.67 -2.74
N ILE A 26 -7.78 1.93 -3.21
CA ILE A 26 -8.05 3.05 -2.30
C ILE A 26 -9.40 2.85 -1.60
N GLN A 27 -10.39 2.36 -2.35
CA GLN A 27 -11.71 2.12 -1.79
C GLN A 27 -11.66 1.09 -0.67
N GLU A 28 -10.88 0.04 -0.86
CA GLU A 28 -10.74 -1.00 0.17
C GLU A 28 -10.04 -0.46 1.40
N ILE A 29 -9.03 0.39 1.20
CA ILE A 29 -8.36 1.02 2.33
C ILE A 29 -9.32 1.92 3.08
N ALA A 30 -10.09 2.73 2.36
CA ALA A 30 -11.05 3.62 2.99
C ALA A 30 -12.07 2.83 3.79
N LYS A 31 -12.53 1.71 3.25
CA LYS A 31 -13.50 0.89 3.92
C LYS A 31 -12.93 0.25 5.19
N GLU A 32 -11.71 -0.22 5.10
CA GLU A 32 -11.05 -0.86 6.23
C GLU A 32 -10.94 0.10 7.41
N PHE A 33 -10.58 1.35 7.15
CA PHE A 33 -10.35 2.32 8.19
C PHE A 33 -11.55 3.24 8.43
N ARG A 34 -12.66 2.97 7.75
CA ARG A 34 -13.91 3.72 7.91
C ARG A 34 -13.71 5.20 7.69
N THR A 35 -13.01 5.52 6.60
CA THR A 35 -12.72 6.90 6.25
C THR A 35 -13.07 7.14 4.79
N SER A 36 -12.92 8.38 4.33
CA SER A 36 -13.21 8.72 2.94
C SER A 36 -12.08 8.28 2.02
N LYS A 37 -12.40 8.15 0.74
CA LYS A 37 -11.37 7.83 -0.25
C LYS A 37 -10.32 8.93 -0.32
N SER A 38 -10.73 10.18 -0.12
CA SER A 38 -9.80 11.30 -0.12
C SER A 38 -8.75 11.16 0.97
N ILE A 39 -9.18 10.82 2.17
CA ILE A 39 -8.25 10.66 3.28
C ILE A 39 -7.37 9.44 3.05
N ALA A 40 -7.95 8.33 2.60
CA ALA A 40 -7.17 7.14 2.31
C ALA A 40 -6.10 7.44 1.27
N PHE A 41 -6.47 8.17 0.22
CA PHE A 41 -5.53 8.52 -0.83
C PHE A 41 -4.42 9.43 -0.30
N GLU A 42 -4.77 10.38 0.57
CA GLU A 42 -3.76 11.27 1.14
C GLU A 42 -2.75 10.49 1.97
N ARG A 43 -3.22 9.48 2.72
CA ARG A 43 -2.28 8.67 3.50
C ARG A 43 -1.37 7.86 2.59
N CYS A 44 -1.91 7.37 1.48
CA CYS A 44 -1.09 6.65 0.51
C CYS A 44 -0.09 7.58 -0.18
N LYS A 45 -0.50 8.82 -0.49
CA LYS A 45 0.43 9.79 -1.06
C LYS A 45 1.56 10.10 -0.09
N ASP A 46 1.24 10.16 1.19
CA ASP A 46 2.25 10.38 2.21
C ASP A 46 3.28 9.24 2.21
N LEU A 47 2.79 8.01 2.09
CA LEU A 47 3.67 6.85 2.02
C LEU A 47 4.51 6.86 0.74
N ASP A 48 3.91 7.28 -0.37
CA ASP A 48 4.64 7.41 -1.63
C ASP A 48 5.76 8.43 -1.50
N LEU A 49 5.44 9.56 -0.89
CA LEU A 49 6.40 10.64 -0.71
C LEU A 49 7.62 10.19 0.11
N HIS A 50 7.38 9.31 1.08
CA HIS A 50 8.44 8.83 1.95
C HIS A 50 9.09 7.55 1.44
N GLY A 51 8.70 7.07 0.27
CA GLY A 51 9.36 5.94 -0.36
C GLY A 51 8.89 4.57 0.09
N TYR A 52 7.75 4.49 0.77
CA TYR A 52 7.23 3.19 1.23
C TYR A 52 6.41 2.49 0.16
N VAL A 53 5.70 3.26 -0.65
CA VAL A 53 4.85 2.68 -1.71
C VAL A 53 5.02 3.50 -2.97
N ASN A 54 4.56 2.93 -4.08
CA ASN A 54 4.52 3.61 -5.36
C ASN A 54 3.08 3.63 -5.85
N ILE A 55 2.60 4.79 -6.25
CA ILE A 55 1.22 4.94 -6.73
C ILE A 55 1.24 5.10 -8.24
N THR A 56 0.51 4.23 -8.93
CA THR A 56 0.34 4.32 -10.37
C THR A 56 -1.05 4.87 -10.65
N LYS A 57 -1.11 6.03 -11.29
CA LYS A 57 -2.40 6.68 -11.57
C LYS A 57 -3.18 5.90 -12.61
N GLY A 58 -4.49 5.98 -12.51
CA GLY A 58 -5.37 5.38 -13.49
C GLY A 58 -5.63 3.91 -13.31
N ILE A 59 -5.07 3.31 -12.26
CA ILE A 59 -5.25 1.89 -11.99
C ILE A 59 -5.83 1.73 -10.59
N SER A 60 -6.93 1.00 -10.46
CA SER A 60 -7.61 0.91 -9.18
C SER A 60 -6.78 0.20 -8.12
N ARG A 61 -5.86 -0.68 -8.51
CA ARG A 61 -4.94 -1.33 -7.56
C ARG A 61 -3.52 -0.93 -7.86
N GLY A 62 -3.30 0.38 -8.00
CA GLY A 62 -2.02 0.90 -8.43
C GLY A 62 -1.04 1.19 -7.32
N ILE A 63 -1.33 0.79 -6.09
CA ILE A 63 -0.44 1.03 -4.96
C ILE A 63 0.42 -0.22 -4.76
N THR A 64 1.72 -0.08 -4.93
CA THR A 64 2.63 -1.21 -4.76
C THR A 64 3.67 -0.89 -3.71
N LEU A 65 4.13 -1.92 -3.01
CA LEU A 65 5.14 -1.77 -1.98
C LEU A 65 6.51 -1.66 -2.61
N ILE A 66 7.28 -0.70 -2.15
CA ILE A 66 8.65 -0.53 -2.65
C ILE A 66 9.55 -1.41 -1.80
N GLY A 67 10.42 -2.16 -2.48
CA GLY A 67 11.34 -3.04 -1.79
C GLY A 67 10.75 -4.35 -1.33
N TYR A 68 9.47 -4.58 -1.60
CA TYR A 68 8.81 -5.81 -1.22
C TYR A 68 8.66 -6.69 -2.45
N GLU A 69 9.15 -7.91 -2.35
CA GLU A 69 9.08 -8.82 -3.49
C GLU A 69 8.18 -9.99 -3.19
N LEU A 70 7.19 -10.14 -4.02
CA LEU A 70 6.25 -11.24 -3.91
C LEU A 70 6.83 -12.52 -4.45
N VAL A 71 7.72 -12.38 -5.37
CA VAL A 71 8.39 -13.54 -5.95
C VAL A 71 9.55 -13.88 -5.09
N ASN A 72 9.72 -14.79 -4.79
CA ASN A 72 10.78 -15.01 -3.96
C ASN A 72 12.02 -15.35 -4.53
N THR A 73 12.43 -14.76 -5.01
CA THR A 73 13.23 -14.84 -5.74
C THR A 73 14.44 -14.90 -5.47
N THR A 74 14.17 -14.88 -5.52
CA THR A 74 14.88 -14.95 -5.35
C THR A 74 15.77 -14.74 -5.32
N ASN A 75 15.67 -14.53 -5.50
CA ASN A 75 16.36 -14.26 -5.54
C ASN A 75 17.15 -13.87 -5.47
N GLY A 76 17.22 -13.86 -5.60
CA GLY A 76 17.76 -13.51 -5.62
C GLY A 76 18.45 -12.87 -5.52
N ARG A 77 18.14 -12.70 -5.71
CA ARG A 77 18.59 -12.17 -5.71
C ARG A 77 19.39 -11.73 -5.35
N ALA A 78 19.41 -11.70 -5.35
CA ALA A 78 19.97 -11.35 -5.18
C ALA A 78 20.75 -10.99 -4.76
N LYS A 79 20.76 -10.97 -4.84
CA LYS A 79 21.27 -10.82 -4.60
C LYS A 79 22.00 -10.51 -4.46
N LYS A 80 22.07 -10.31 -4.64
CA LYS A 80 22.49 -10.17 -4.74
C LYS A 80 22.91 -9.92 -4.69
#